data_65914fcad5dd5bfd46f8ae774ea813fc
#
_entry.id   65914fcad5dd5bfd46f8ae774ea813fc
#
_cell.length_a   1.000
_cell.length_b   1.000
_cell.length_c   1.000
_cell.angle_alpha   90.00
_cell.angle_beta   90.00
_cell.angle_gamma   90.00
#
_symmetry.space_group_name_H-M   'P 1'
#
loop_
_entity.id
_entity.type
_entity.pdbx_description
1 polymer ?
#
loop_
_entity_poly.entity_id
_entity_poly.type
_entity_poly.pdbx_seq_one_letter_code
_entity_poly.pdbx_strand_id
1 'polypeptide(L)'
;GCDESVPHPARYRVTHQREQLAANHISSGEVYYANLTLDQVRFYRTFIFFRCPYTDMIGEFVKLAKRLNKKVLFDVDDLVIDTKYTDTIKYLDSMSKDERALYDDGVRRMGKTLSLCDAAVTTTERLAEELGHYVPEVFINRNTASEEMWALSNEALKNKQDDPEHVRIGYFSGSLTHNDDFLLSLPAIEKVMSKYGNVQLHVVG
;
A
#
# COMPACT_ATOMS: atom_id res chain seq x y z
N GLY A 1 0.54 -5.42 8.48
CA GLY A 1 1.27 -6.52 8.17
C GLY A 1 1.31 -6.95 6.72
N CYS A 2 2.24 -6.42 5.93
CA CYS A 2 2.54 -7.05 4.65
C CYS A 2 3.37 -8.30 4.89
N ASP A 3 3.09 -9.33 4.10
CA ASP A 3 3.93 -10.49 3.92
C ASP A 3 5.29 -10.04 3.35
N GLU A 4 6.37 -10.70 3.73
CA GLU A 4 7.71 -10.46 3.18
C GLU A 4 7.77 -10.67 1.65
N SER A 5 6.82 -11.42 1.08
CA SER A 5 6.65 -11.61 -0.36
C SER A 5 6.18 -10.36 -1.12
N VAL A 6 5.62 -9.35 -0.43
CA VAL A 6 5.13 -8.09 -1.04
C VAL A 6 5.65 -6.88 -0.25
N PRO A 7 6.97 -6.58 -0.29
CA PRO A 7 7.57 -5.55 0.56
C PRO A 7 7.23 -4.12 0.12
N HIS A 8 6.82 -3.90 -1.14
CA HIS A 8 6.67 -2.56 -1.71
C HIS A 8 5.65 -1.67 -0.99
N PRO A 9 4.41 -2.10 -0.68
CA PRO A 9 3.47 -1.26 0.05
C PRO A 9 3.96 -0.90 1.44
N ALA A 10 4.63 -1.83 2.15
CA ALA A 10 5.19 -1.56 3.48
C ALA A 10 6.30 -0.50 3.43
N ARG A 11 7.13 -0.47 2.37
CA ARG A 11 8.14 0.58 2.18
C ARG A 11 7.51 1.97 2.21
N TYR A 12 6.46 2.20 1.41
CA TYR A 12 5.79 3.51 1.33
C TYR A 12 4.97 3.84 2.57
N ARG A 13 4.25 2.85 3.12
CA ARG A 13 3.27 3.09 4.18
C ARG A 13 3.82 2.92 5.61
N VAL A 14 4.95 2.25 5.78
CA VAL A 14 5.58 2.07 7.10
C VAL A 14 6.94 2.76 7.13
N THR A 15 7.88 2.36 6.28
CA THR A 15 9.26 2.86 6.34
C THR A 15 9.33 4.37 6.07
N HIS A 16 8.77 4.85 4.95
CA HIS A 16 8.80 6.27 4.60
C HIS A 16 7.98 7.13 5.59
N GLN A 17 6.88 6.62 6.14
CA GLN A 17 6.16 7.34 7.18
C GLN A 17 6.99 7.48 8.46
N ARG A 18 7.76 6.45 8.82
CA ARG A 18 8.68 6.55 9.97
C ARG A 18 9.79 7.57 9.73
N GLU A 19 10.32 7.67 8.50
CA GLU A 19 11.25 8.74 8.11
C GLU A 19 10.61 10.13 8.28
N GLN A 20 9.38 10.32 7.81
CA GLN A 20 8.63 11.58 7.98
C GLN A 20 8.43 11.94 9.46
N LEU A 21 8.08 10.96 10.29
CA LEU A 21 7.93 11.16 11.73
C LEU A 21 9.27 11.54 12.37
N ALA A 22 10.35 10.85 12.03
CA ALA A 22 11.68 11.13 12.53
C ALA A 22 12.17 12.53 12.13
N ALA A 23 11.93 12.96 10.89
CA ALA A 23 12.23 14.30 10.39
C ALA A 23 11.47 15.40 11.18
N ASN A 24 10.35 15.07 11.80
CA ASN A 24 9.56 15.95 12.65
C ASN A 24 9.81 15.69 14.16
N HIS A 25 10.91 15.02 14.51
CA HIS A 25 11.30 14.69 15.90
C HIS A 25 10.25 13.84 16.65
N ILE A 26 9.45 13.06 15.94
CA ILE A 26 8.48 12.13 16.51
C ILE A 26 9.06 10.73 16.51
N SER A 27 9.27 10.16 17.70
CA SER A 27 9.75 8.79 17.83
C SER A 27 8.67 7.78 17.41
N SER A 28 9.07 6.76 16.66
CA SER A 28 8.19 5.68 16.21
C SER A 28 8.88 4.33 16.30
N GLY A 29 8.08 3.28 16.48
CA GLY A 29 8.52 1.89 16.44
C GLY A 29 7.70 1.09 15.44
N GLU A 30 8.24 -0.02 14.99
CA GLU A 30 7.60 -0.95 14.07
C GLU A 30 7.57 -2.35 14.67
N VAL A 31 6.44 -3.02 14.51
CA VAL A 31 6.24 -4.40 14.95
C VAL A 31 5.46 -5.15 13.88
N TYR A 32 5.93 -6.33 13.48
CA TYR A 32 5.14 -7.23 12.68
C TYR A 32 3.94 -7.74 13.49
N TYR A 33 2.74 -7.74 12.91
CA TYR A 33 1.51 -7.99 13.66
C TYR A 33 1.46 -9.35 14.40
N ALA A 34 2.14 -10.36 13.88
CA ALA A 34 2.24 -11.67 14.53
C ALA A 34 3.09 -11.64 15.82
N ASN A 35 3.95 -10.63 15.97
CA ASN A 35 4.81 -10.40 17.15
C ASN A 35 4.22 -9.36 18.11
N LEU A 36 2.98 -8.89 17.86
CA LEU A 36 2.32 -7.94 18.73
C LEU A 36 1.99 -8.57 20.08
N THR A 37 2.28 -7.84 21.16
CA THR A 37 1.93 -8.22 22.52
C THR A 37 1.17 -7.11 23.22
N LEU A 38 0.33 -7.44 24.21
CA LEU A 38 -0.44 -6.43 24.95
C LEU A 38 0.41 -5.42 25.71
N ASP A 39 1.61 -5.82 26.14
CA ASP A 39 2.51 -4.91 26.87
C ASP A 39 2.98 -3.73 26.02
N GLN A 40 3.05 -3.90 24.70
CA GLN A 40 3.45 -2.84 23.78
C GLN A 40 2.49 -1.64 23.77
N VAL A 41 1.25 -1.83 24.24
CA VAL A 41 0.30 -0.73 24.39
C VAL A 41 0.82 0.38 25.31
N ARG A 42 1.74 0.08 26.23
CA ARG A 42 2.28 1.04 27.21
C ARG A 42 3.23 2.06 26.61
N PHE A 43 3.93 1.71 25.50
CA PHE A 43 5.05 2.48 25.00
C PHE A 43 4.65 3.66 24.10
N TYR A 44 3.47 3.61 23.49
CA TYR A 44 3.06 4.62 22.51
C TYR A 44 1.70 5.22 22.84
N ARG A 45 1.43 6.40 22.26
CA ARG A 45 0.12 7.09 22.38
C ARG A 45 -0.81 6.76 21.22
N THR A 46 -0.23 6.47 20.06
CA THR A 46 -0.96 6.20 18.82
C THR A 46 -0.43 4.91 18.19
N PHE A 47 -1.33 4.11 17.68
CA PHE A 47 -1.04 2.86 16.98
C PHE A 47 -1.64 2.92 15.58
N ILE A 48 -0.84 2.54 14.59
CA ILE A 48 -1.27 2.49 13.20
C ILE A 48 -1.15 1.05 12.72
N PHE A 49 -2.25 0.45 12.32
CA PHE A 49 -2.32 -0.89 11.75
C PHE A 49 -2.30 -0.80 10.24
N PHE A 50 -1.17 -1.06 9.60
CA PHE A 50 -1.06 -1.07 8.15
C PHE A 50 -1.47 -2.43 7.60
N ARG A 51 -2.50 -2.47 6.70
CA ARG A 51 -3.03 -3.68 6.05
C ARG A 51 -3.07 -4.89 7.00
N CYS A 52 -3.50 -4.67 8.23
CA CYS A 52 -3.40 -5.66 9.30
C CYS A 52 -4.68 -6.48 9.38
N PRO A 53 -4.64 -7.80 9.10
CA PRO A 53 -5.81 -8.66 9.25
C PRO A 53 -6.14 -8.85 10.73
N TYR A 54 -7.41 -8.94 11.04
CA TYR A 54 -7.89 -9.21 12.38
C TYR A 54 -7.37 -10.56 12.92
N THR A 55 -6.92 -10.52 14.16
CA THR A 55 -6.71 -11.67 15.03
C THR A 55 -7.29 -11.34 16.40
N ASP A 56 -7.50 -12.35 17.25
CA ASP A 56 -7.99 -12.09 18.60
C ASP A 56 -7.02 -11.20 19.39
N MET A 57 -5.72 -11.37 19.20
CA MET A 57 -4.68 -10.50 19.77
C MET A 57 -4.86 -9.03 19.34
N ILE A 58 -5.12 -8.77 18.06
CA ILE A 58 -5.40 -7.42 17.54
C ILE A 58 -6.66 -6.86 18.20
N GLY A 59 -7.72 -7.65 18.30
CA GLY A 59 -8.96 -7.24 18.95
C GLY A 59 -8.77 -6.86 20.42
N GLU A 60 -8.04 -7.67 21.18
CA GLU A 60 -7.71 -7.38 22.59
C GLU A 60 -6.80 -6.17 22.74
N PHE A 61 -5.80 -6.04 21.87
CA PHE A 61 -4.90 -4.88 21.85
C PHE A 61 -5.65 -3.58 21.60
N VAL A 62 -6.51 -3.52 20.59
CA VAL A 62 -7.31 -2.33 20.28
C VAL A 62 -8.24 -1.98 21.44
N LYS A 63 -8.91 -2.97 22.01
CA LYS A 63 -9.77 -2.79 23.18
C LYS A 63 -9.00 -2.23 24.39
N LEU A 64 -7.79 -2.73 24.63
CA LEU A 64 -6.92 -2.24 25.71
C LEU A 64 -6.44 -0.82 25.44
N ALA A 65 -5.99 -0.53 24.19
CA ALA A 65 -5.54 0.79 23.78
C ALA A 65 -6.63 1.85 23.99
N LYS A 66 -7.87 1.56 23.55
CA LYS A 66 -9.03 2.44 23.75
C LYS A 66 -9.37 2.67 25.23
N ARG A 67 -9.30 1.63 26.06
CA ARG A 67 -9.50 1.79 27.52
C ARG A 67 -8.44 2.69 28.17
N LEU A 68 -7.24 2.76 27.59
CA LEU A 68 -6.16 3.62 28.03
C LEU A 68 -6.15 4.99 27.32
N ASN A 69 -7.25 5.36 26.63
CA ASN A 69 -7.40 6.61 25.89
C ASN A 69 -6.31 6.83 24.83
N LYS A 70 -5.83 5.75 24.22
CA LYS A 70 -4.85 5.80 23.13
C LYS A 70 -5.56 5.74 21.79
N LYS A 71 -4.97 6.35 20.78
CA LYS A 71 -5.52 6.40 19.42
C LYS A 71 -5.10 5.18 18.62
N VAL A 72 -6.05 4.65 17.86
CA VAL A 72 -5.84 3.50 16.98
C VAL A 72 -6.31 3.86 15.58
N LEU A 73 -5.40 3.80 14.61
CA LEU A 73 -5.67 4.11 13.22
C LEU A 73 -5.43 2.87 12.35
N PHE A 74 -6.13 2.81 11.23
CA PHE A 74 -5.88 1.81 10.18
C PHE A 74 -5.28 2.50 8.97
N ASP A 75 -4.16 2.00 8.46
CA ASP A 75 -3.53 2.53 7.24
C ASP A 75 -3.72 1.54 6.09
N VAL A 76 -4.20 2.03 4.96
CA VAL A 76 -4.38 1.24 3.75
C VAL A 76 -4.27 2.11 2.51
N ASP A 77 -3.54 1.62 1.51
CA ASP A 77 -3.28 2.29 0.24
C ASP A 77 -4.05 1.66 -0.95
N ASP A 78 -4.95 0.71 -0.64
CA ASP A 78 -5.76 -0.01 -1.60
C ASP A 78 -7.10 -0.43 -0.99
N LEU A 79 -8.12 -0.75 -1.79
CA LEU A 79 -9.46 -1.15 -1.33
C LEU A 79 -9.54 -2.67 -1.04
N VAL A 80 -8.62 -3.17 -0.21
CA VAL A 80 -8.56 -4.58 0.22
C VAL A 80 -9.21 -4.80 1.59
N ILE A 81 -10.30 -4.10 1.85
CA ILE A 81 -11.02 -4.09 3.15
C ILE A 81 -12.42 -4.68 3.09
N ASP A 82 -12.94 -4.86 1.88
CA ASP A 82 -14.27 -5.41 1.63
C ASP A 82 -14.27 -6.11 0.27
N THR A 83 -14.85 -7.31 0.20
CA THR A 83 -14.87 -8.10 -1.04
C THR A 83 -15.68 -7.44 -2.16
N LYS A 84 -16.61 -6.52 -1.85
CA LYS A 84 -17.31 -5.73 -2.88
C LYS A 84 -16.38 -4.95 -3.81
N TYR A 85 -15.18 -4.57 -3.33
CA TYR A 85 -14.17 -3.89 -4.15
C TYR A 85 -13.30 -4.91 -4.90
N THR A 86 -12.91 -5.98 -4.23
CA THR A 86 -12.00 -6.98 -4.81
C THR A 86 -12.69 -7.90 -5.81
N ASP A 87 -14.01 -8.06 -5.74
CA ASP A 87 -14.81 -8.81 -6.69
C ASP A 87 -14.77 -8.25 -8.14
N THR A 88 -14.26 -7.03 -8.31
CA THR A 88 -14.06 -6.41 -9.62
C THR A 88 -12.71 -6.74 -10.26
N ILE A 89 -11.80 -7.37 -9.51
CA ILE A 89 -10.44 -7.70 -9.97
C ILE A 89 -10.46 -9.00 -10.74
N LYS A 90 -10.39 -8.94 -12.08
CA LYS A 90 -10.46 -10.10 -12.97
C LYS A 90 -9.41 -11.17 -12.70
N TYR A 91 -8.21 -10.77 -12.27
CA TYR A 91 -7.16 -11.73 -11.91
C TYR A 91 -7.63 -12.75 -10.86
N LEU A 92 -8.49 -12.32 -9.93
CA LEU A 92 -9.01 -13.20 -8.89
C LEU A 92 -9.93 -14.30 -9.41
N ASP A 93 -10.48 -14.13 -10.62
CA ASP A 93 -11.29 -15.16 -11.28
C ASP A 93 -10.43 -16.36 -11.76
N SER A 94 -9.12 -16.16 -11.90
CA SER A 94 -8.18 -17.23 -12.26
C SER A 94 -7.70 -18.07 -11.07
N MET A 95 -8.01 -17.66 -9.84
CA MET A 95 -7.65 -18.40 -8.64
C MET A 95 -8.50 -19.66 -8.48
N SER A 96 -7.92 -20.68 -7.87
CA SER A 96 -8.68 -21.82 -7.36
C SER A 96 -9.68 -21.37 -6.29
N LYS A 97 -10.71 -22.18 -6.04
CA LYS A 97 -11.72 -21.87 -5.01
C LYS A 97 -11.12 -21.67 -3.62
N ASP A 98 -10.10 -22.46 -3.29
CA ASP A 98 -9.45 -22.40 -1.98
C ASP A 98 -8.56 -21.16 -1.84
N GLU A 99 -7.82 -20.80 -2.88
CA GLU A 99 -7.02 -19.57 -2.92
C GLU A 99 -7.92 -18.34 -2.84
N ARG A 100 -9.02 -18.33 -3.61
CA ARG A 100 -9.99 -17.23 -3.56
C ARG A 100 -10.61 -17.09 -2.17
N ALA A 101 -11.00 -18.20 -1.54
CA ALA A 101 -11.58 -18.19 -0.20
C ALA A 101 -10.58 -17.64 0.84
N LEU A 102 -9.30 -18.01 0.74
CA LEU A 102 -8.23 -17.51 1.61
C LEU A 102 -8.00 -16.01 1.40
N TYR A 103 -7.98 -15.56 0.15
CA TYR A 103 -7.85 -14.14 -0.19
C TYR A 103 -9.01 -13.32 0.40
N ASP A 104 -10.25 -13.75 0.17
CA ASP A 104 -11.45 -13.10 0.66
C ASP A 104 -11.53 -13.08 2.20
N ASP A 105 -11.07 -14.15 2.87
CA ASP A 105 -10.93 -14.15 4.33
C ASP A 105 -9.95 -13.07 4.80
N GLY A 106 -8.81 -12.95 4.16
CA GLY A 106 -7.83 -11.90 4.44
C GLY A 106 -8.43 -10.49 4.30
N VAL A 107 -9.16 -10.24 3.22
CA VAL A 107 -9.85 -8.96 2.95
C VAL A 107 -10.88 -8.67 4.06
N ARG A 108 -11.76 -9.62 4.39
CA ARG A 108 -12.76 -9.45 5.46
C ARG A 108 -12.12 -9.19 6.82
N ARG A 109 -11.00 -9.86 7.11
CA ARG A 109 -10.26 -9.65 8.36
C ARG A 109 -9.61 -8.27 8.42
N MET A 110 -9.11 -7.73 7.31
CA MET A 110 -8.62 -6.35 7.26
C MET A 110 -9.75 -5.35 7.51
N GLY A 111 -10.91 -5.53 6.87
CA GLY A 111 -12.09 -4.71 7.14
C GLY A 111 -12.56 -4.77 8.59
N LYS A 112 -12.47 -5.94 9.22
CA LYS A 112 -12.78 -6.09 10.65
C LYS A 112 -11.81 -5.30 11.54
N THR A 113 -10.51 -5.27 11.23
CA THR A 113 -9.56 -4.43 11.96
C THR A 113 -9.87 -2.95 11.77
N LEU A 114 -10.12 -2.51 10.52
CA LEU A 114 -10.52 -1.14 10.21
C LEU A 114 -11.72 -0.69 11.05
N SER A 115 -12.77 -1.50 11.14
CA SER A 115 -13.99 -1.17 11.90
C SER A 115 -13.76 -1.00 13.40
N LEU A 116 -12.66 -1.49 13.93
CA LEU A 116 -12.27 -1.31 15.33
C LEU A 116 -11.45 -0.04 15.57
N CYS A 117 -10.96 0.63 14.51
CA CYS A 117 -10.10 1.80 14.62
C CYS A 117 -10.90 3.09 14.83
N ASP A 118 -10.24 4.14 15.32
CA ASP A 118 -10.84 5.46 15.55
C ASP A 118 -10.87 6.27 14.25
N ALA A 119 -9.90 6.03 13.36
CA ALA A 119 -9.74 6.72 12.09
C ALA A 119 -8.97 5.83 11.10
N ALA A 120 -8.92 6.26 9.85
CA ALA A 120 -8.07 5.66 8.82
C ALA A 120 -7.05 6.66 8.26
N VAL A 121 -5.98 6.13 7.68
CA VAL A 121 -4.99 6.86 6.88
C VAL A 121 -4.92 6.21 5.51
N THR A 122 -4.89 7.02 4.46
CA THR A 122 -4.80 6.52 3.08
C THR A 122 -4.04 7.47 2.17
N THR A 123 -3.99 7.19 0.86
CA THR A 123 -3.10 7.88 -0.08
C THR A 123 -3.80 8.89 -1.00
N THR A 124 -5.09 8.74 -1.25
CA THR A 124 -5.84 9.55 -2.22
C THR A 124 -7.21 9.96 -1.67
N GLU A 125 -7.79 11.01 -2.25
CA GLU A 125 -9.13 11.48 -1.93
C GLU A 125 -10.18 10.39 -2.22
N ARG A 126 -10.04 9.67 -3.33
CA ARG A 126 -10.98 8.62 -3.70
C ARG A 126 -11.00 7.48 -2.67
N LEU A 127 -9.82 7.06 -2.20
CA LEU A 127 -9.73 6.07 -1.14
C LEU A 127 -10.31 6.60 0.18
N ALA A 128 -10.08 7.88 0.48
CA ALA A 128 -10.62 8.50 1.68
C ALA A 128 -12.16 8.56 1.67
N GLU A 129 -12.78 8.85 0.53
CA GLU A 129 -14.24 8.80 0.35
C GLU A 129 -14.79 7.42 0.68
N GLU A 130 -14.17 6.37 0.13
CA GLU A 130 -14.61 4.98 0.38
C GLU A 130 -14.40 4.56 1.84
N LEU A 131 -13.25 4.90 2.44
CA LEU A 131 -12.96 4.59 3.85
C LEU A 131 -13.86 5.34 4.82
N GLY A 132 -14.35 6.52 4.45
CA GLY A 132 -15.32 7.31 5.22
C GLY A 132 -16.65 6.59 5.47
N HIS A 133 -16.94 5.52 4.73
CA HIS A 133 -18.11 4.65 5.01
C HIS A 133 -17.88 3.69 6.18
N TYR A 134 -16.64 3.51 6.63
CA TYR A 134 -16.27 2.53 7.66
C TYR A 134 -15.80 3.17 8.96
N VAL A 135 -15.20 4.35 8.90
CA VAL A 135 -14.68 5.09 10.05
C VAL A 135 -15.07 6.57 9.99
N PRO A 136 -15.20 7.25 11.15
CA PRO A 136 -15.70 8.63 11.20
C PRO A 136 -14.69 9.67 10.66
N GLU A 137 -13.40 9.34 10.61
CA GLU A 137 -12.35 10.27 10.22
C GLU A 137 -11.32 9.57 9.33
N VAL A 138 -10.92 10.22 8.24
CA VAL A 138 -9.90 9.69 7.32
C VAL A 138 -8.88 10.78 7.01
N PHE A 139 -7.60 10.44 7.19
CA PHE A 139 -6.48 11.31 6.87
C PHE A 139 -5.83 10.86 5.55
N ILE A 140 -5.45 11.83 4.73
CA ILE A 140 -4.72 11.58 3.49
C ILE A 140 -3.24 11.85 3.74
N ASN A 141 -2.42 10.80 3.65
CA ASN A 141 -0.98 10.88 3.63
C ASN A 141 -0.46 10.17 2.36
N ARG A 142 -0.08 10.98 1.36
CA ARG A 142 0.34 10.49 0.04
C ARG A 142 1.66 9.72 0.12
N ASN A 143 1.84 8.78 -0.80
CA ASN A 143 3.14 8.15 -0.98
C ASN A 143 4.15 9.18 -1.51
N THR A 144 5.32 9.22 -0.90
CA THR A 144 6.43 10.11 -1.27
C THR A 144 7.71 9.31 -1.43
N ALA A 145 8.69 9.87 -2.13
CA ALA A 145 10.03 9.30 -2.18
C ALA A 145 10.72 9.46 -0.81
N SER A 146 11.56 8.49 -0.45
CA SER A 146 12.47 8.59 0.69
C SER A 146 13.74 9.37 0.33
N GLU A 147 14.53 9.76 1.34
CA GLU A 147 15.84 10.36 1.12
C GLU A 147 16.77 9.41 0.36
N GLU A 148 16.71 8.11 0.63
CA GLU A 148 17.46 7.08 -0.09
C GLU A 148 17.07 7.06 -1.59
N MET A 149 15.76 7.02 -1.89
CA MET A 149 15.27 7.05 -3.28
C MET A 149 15.72 8.33 -4.00
N TRP A 150 15.69 9.45 -3.31
CA TRP A 150 16.17 10.72 -3.84
C TRP A 150 17.69 10.68 -4.16
N ALA A 151 18.49 10.16 -3.24
CA ALA A 151 19.93 10.03 -3.41
C ALA A 151 20.27 9.11 -4.61
N LEU A 152 19.66 7.93 -4.68
CA LEU A 152 19.83 6.97 -5.79
C LEU A 152 19.39 7.56 -7.14
N SER A 153 18.28 8.31 -7.15
CA SER A 153 17.80 8.98 -8.36
C SER A 153 18.80 10.03 -8.85
N ASN A 154 19.37 10.83 -7.95
CA ASN A 154 20.37 11.82 -8.29
C ASN A 154 21.65 11.17 -8.81
N GLU A 155 22.07 10.04 -8.25
CA GLU A 155 23.22 9.29 -8.75
C GLU A 155 22.94 8.71 -10.14
N ALA A 156 21.78 8.11 -10.33
CA ALA A 156 21.35 7.58 -11.62
C ALA A 156 21.33 8.67 -12.72
N LEU A 157 20.86 9.88 -12.38
CA LEU A 157 20.86 11.01 -13.31
C LEU A 157 22.27 11.44 -13.72
N LYS A 158 23.25 11.42 -12.82
CA LYS A 158 24.65 11.74 -13.15
C LYS A 158 25.26 10.73 -14.10
N ASN A 159 24.85 9.48 -14.00
CA ASN A 159 25.34 8.37 -14.81
C ASN A 159 24.48 8.09 -16.06
N LYS A 160 23.41 8.89 -16.27
CA LYS A 160 22.54 8.74 -17.43
C LYS A 160 23.33 9.03 -18.71
N GLN A 161 23.30 8.07 -19.61
CA GLN A 161 23.76 8.25 -20.96
C GLN A 161 22.61 8.77 -21.83
N ASP A 162 22.80 9.89 -22.48
CA ASP A 162 21.86 10.39 -23.45
C ASP A 162 21.85 9.51 -24.70
N ASP A 163 20.68 9.14 -25.15
CA ASP A 163 20.46 8.43 -26.40
C ASP A 163 19.54 9.31 -27.27
N PRO A 164 20.12 10.22 -28.07
CA PRO A 164 19.32 11.15 -28.85
C PRO A 164 18.61 10.48 -30.04
N GLU A 165 18.98 9.26 -30.38
CA GLU A 165 18.39 8.52 -31.49
C GLU A 165 17.10 7.76 -31.09
N HIS A 166 16.97 7.41 -29.83
CA HIS A 166 15.82 6.60 -29.35
C HIS A 166 15.05 7.26 -28.21
N VAL A 167 13.72 7.13 -28.29
CA VAL A 167 12.79 7.45 -27.20
C VAL A 167 12.38 6.16 -26.53
N ARG A 168 12.68 6.02 -25.22
CA ARG A 168 12.35 4.83 -24.44
C ARG A 168 11.13 5.07 -23.56
N ILE A 169 10.11 4.24 -23.74
CA ILE A 169 8.94 4.18 -22.88
C ILE A 169 9.15 3.02 -21.93
N GLY A 170 9.16 3.28 -20.62
CA GLY A 170 9.27 2.24 -19.59
C GLY A 170 7.92 1.93 -18.96
N TYR A 171 7.55 0.67 -18.90
CA TYR A 171 6.44 0.18 -18.08
C TYR A 171 6.97 -0.79 -17.04
N PHE A 172 6.77 -0.45 -15.77
CA PHE A 172 7.25 -1.22 -14.64
C PHE A 172 6.05 -1.71 -13.84
N SER A 173 5.76 -3.02 -13.90
CA SER A 173 4.68 -3.65 -13.15
C SER A 173 5.25 -4.49 -12.01
N GLY A 174 4.60 -4.45 -10.85
CA GLY A 174 4.96 -5.29 -9.71
C GLY A 174 4.06 -6.51 -9.51
N SER A 175 2.97 -6.63 -10.29
CA SER A 175 1.96 -7.67 -10.07
C SER A 175 1.11 -7.91 -11.31
N LEU A 176 0.71 -9.15 -11.51
CA LEU A 176 -0.22 -9.58 -12.58
C LEU A 176 -1.60 -8.90 -12.48
N THR A 177 -1.97 -8.37 -11.33
CA THR A 177 -3.23 -7.63 -11.13
C THR A 177 -3.30 -6.34 -11.94
N HIS A 178 -2.16 -5.81 -12.44
CA HIS A 178 -2.06 -4.59 -13.26
C HIS A 178 -2.00 -4.86 -14.76
N ASN A 179 -2.19 -6.09 -15.21
CA ASN A 179 -2.17 -6.41 -16.64
C ASN A 179 -3.25 -5.65 -17.42
N ASP A 180 -4.45 -5.50 -16.86
CA ASP A 180 -5.54 -4.75 -17.50
C ASP A 180 -5.16 -3.26 -17.65
N ASP A 181 -4.43 -2.65 -16.71
CA ASP A 181 -3.95 -1.28 -16.79
C ASP A 181 -2.95 -1.10 -17.94
N PHE A 182 -2.06 -2.08 -18.13
CA PHE A 182 -1.15 -2.09 -19.28
C PHE A 182 -1.90 -2.20 -20.61
N LEU A 183 -2.89 -3.11 -20.68
CA LEU A 183 -3.69 -3.31 -21.89
C LEU A 183 -4.49 -2.06 -22.28
N LEU A 184 -4.90 -1.23 -21.33
CA LEU A 184 -5.54 0.06 -21.62
C LEU A 184 -4.61 1.05 -22.33
N SER A 185 -3.32 1.03 -22.00
CA SER A 185 -2.32 1.94 -22.58
C SER A 185 -1.71 1.40 -23.88
N LEU A 186 -1.73 0.10 -24.09
CA LEU A 186 -1.04 -0.58 -25.19
C LEU A 186 -1.45 -0.07 -26.59
N PRO A 187 -2.73 0.15 -26.93
CA PRO A 187 -3.10 0.65 -28.24
C PRO A 187 -2.53 2.04 -28.56
N ALA A 188 -2.38 2.89 -27.54
CA ALA A 188 -1.76 4.21 -27.70
C ALA A 188 -0.25 4.08 -27.93
N ILE A 189 0.41 3.19 -27.19
CA ILE A 189 1.85 2.89 -27.35
C ILE A 189 2.12 2.32 -28.73
N GLU A 190 1.36 1.32 -29.19
CA GLU A 190 1.47 0.73 -30.52
C GLU A 190 1.30 1.76 -31.65
N LYS A 191 0.34 2.67 -31.49
CA LYS A 191 0.13 3.76 -32.46
C LYS A 191 1.33 4.71 -32.51
N VAL A 192 1.94 5.02 -31.37
CA VAL A 192 3.14 5.85 -31.31
C VAL A 192 4.34 5.13 -31.96
N MET A 193 4.57 3.86 -31.60
CA MET A 193 5.66 3.05 -32.17
C MET A 193 5.51 2.83 -33.67
N SER A 194 4.27 2.65 -34.16
CA SER A 194 4.00 2.53 -35.61
C SER A 194 4.29 3.83 -36.39
N LYS A 195 4.15 4.98 -35.71
CA LYS A 195 4.40 6.29 -36.32
C LYS A 195 5.86 6.71 -36.26
N TYR A 196 6.56 6.32 -35.21
CA TYR A 196 7.91 6.74 -34.91
C TYR A 196 8.81 5.52 -34.70
N GLY A 197 9.62 5.19 -35.71
CA GLY A 197 10.47 3.98 -35.69
C GLY A 197 11.60 4.01 -34.67
N ASN A 198 11.83 5.15 -34.03
CA ASN A 198 12.85 5.30 -32.99
C ASN A 198 12.26 5.17 -31.55
N VAL A 199 11.00 4.79 -31.40
CA VAL A 199 10.40 4.56 -30.09
C VAL A 199 10.54 3.09 -29.70
N GLN A 200 11.01 2.85 -28.48
CA GLN A 200 11.19 1.53 -27.88
C GLN A 200 10.36 1.40 -26.64
N LEU A 201 9.69 0.24 -26.45
CA LEU A 201 8.98 -0.10 -25.22
C LEU A 201 9.82 -1.09 -24.40
N HIS A 202 10.06 -0.75 -23.16
CA HIS A 202 10.72 -1.59 -22.15
C HIS A 202 9.68 -1.99 -21.11
N VAL A 203 9.37 -3.27 -21.02
CA VAL A 203 8.45 -3.84 -20.02
C VAL A 203 9.26 -4.60 -18.99
N VAL A 204 9.05 -4.29 -17.71
CA VAL A 204 9.67 -4.94 -16.56
C VAL A 204 8.58 -5.33 -15.57
N GLY A 205 8.56 -6.63 -15.18
CA GLY A 205 7.57 -7.20 -14.25
C GLY A 205 7.58 -8.72 -14.29
#